data_7e6b442c86e23f98266663794d792aa9
#
_entry.id   7e6b442c86e23f98266663794d792aa9
#
_cell.length_a   1.000
_cell.length_b   1.000
_cell.length_c   1.000
_cell.angle_alpha   90.00
_cell.angle_beta   90.00
_cell.angle_gamma   90.00
#
_symmetry.space_group_name_H-M   'P 1'
#
loop_
_entity.id
_entity.type
_entity.pdbx_description
1 polymer ?
#
loop_
_entity_poly.entity_id
_entity_poly.type
_entity_poly.pdbx_seq_one_letter_code
_entity_poly.pdbx_strand_id
1 'polypeptide(L)'
;MSASIVAPPPERSVAIAQARRELIHGEASRSRGSARVEPWILRSWERCMEAGCQPQQRITFEPVAKSAVRDVAERNRALVSAARPVIERLSRAIVDTRYFAVLTDADGIVVDVGPLPDGTDTASRYARNIARVGVDLSERAVGTSAISTALAEQESVWLHRGEHFFEDTSVYSCAGAPLFGPQGNCIGMLDLTGVQALERPELRHLATLSARSIENVLVMNEPCELRLHLSWPGCPGGEATEGLLCIDAGGTVSGANAAARQMLHQPLARSHAPQCNDLFALPLAMLFDAARRGDAVLEVPLWSGLRVQVRPQRGGKGSPGALPEARPRLRDVEAALIRKAVTDARGNVAEAARTLGISRATVYRKLWRGRASTDTPG
;
A
#
# COMPACT_ATOMS: atom_id res chain seq x y z
N MET A 1 26.40 -13.63 -19.26
CA MET A 1 26.71 -14.22 -17.92
C MET A 1 25.42 -14.82 -17.40
N SER A 2 25.30 -16.16 -17.41
CA SER A 2 24.09 -16.85 -16.94
C SER A 2 23.98 -16.70 -15.43
N ALA A 3 22.94 -15.96 -14.97
CA ALA A 3 22.59 -15.91 -13.57
C ALA A 3 22.10 -17.32 -13.16
N SER A 4 22.83 -17.98 -12.27
CA SER A 4 22.39 -19.21 -11.62
C SER A 4 21.06 -18.98 -10.94
N ILE A 5 20.04 -19.69 -11.38
CA ILE A 5 18.73 -19.74 -10.72
C ILE A 5 18.93 -20.42 -9.37
N VAL A 6 18.94 -19.64 -8.30
CA VAL A 6 18.93 -20.19 -6.93
C VAL A 6 17.55 -20.79 -6.71
N ALA A 7 17.49 -22.12 -6.61
CA ALA A 7 16.27 -22.81 -6.22
C ALA A 7 15.88 -22.37 -4.78
N PRO A 8 14.57 -22.32 -4.45
CA PRO A 8 14.14 -22.05 -3.08
C PRO A 8 14.79 -23.05 -2.12
N PRO A 9 15.04 -22.69 -0.85
CA PRO A 9 15.61 -23.59 0.11
C PRO A 9 14.79 -24.90 0.11
N PRO A 10 15.44 -26.06 -0.04
CA PRO A 10 14.75 -27.35 -0.24
C PRO A 10 13.75 -27.66 0.89
N GLU A 11 13.93 -27.07 2.05
CA GLU A 11 13.04 -27.21 3.20
C GLU A 11 11.64 -26.64 2.99
N ARG A 12 11.48 -25.51 2.28
CA ARG A 12 10.15 -24.88 2.07
C ARG A 12 9.33 -25.65 1.05
N SER A 13 9.89 -26.01 -0.09
CA SER A 13 9.18 -26.78 -1.12
C SER A 13 8.75 -28.16 -0.59
N VAL A 14 9.58 -28.80 0.24
CA VAL A 14 9.25 -30.06 0.90
C VAL A 14 8.10 -29.88 1.91
N ALA A 15 8.14 -28.80 2.72
CA ALA A 15 7.08 -28.50 3.69
C ALA A 15 5.72 -28.24 3.00
N ILE A 16 5.71 -27.49 1.89
CA ILE A 16 4.52 -27.24 1.09
C ILE A 16 3.98 -28.54 0.50
N ALA A 17 4.84 -29.35 -0.13
CA ALA A 17 4.44 -30.65 -0.70
C ALA A 17 3.87 -31.61 0.36
N GLN A 18 4.41 -31.57 1.57
CA GLN A 18 3.92 -32.35 2.69
C GLN A 18 2.57 -31.83 3.19
N ALA A 19 2.42 -30.50 3.40
CA ALA A 19 1.17 -29.92 3.82
C ALA A 19 0.04 -30.18 2.80
N ARG A 20 0.35 -30.14 1.50
CA ARG A 20 -0.60 -30.52 0.45
C ARG A 20 -1.06 -31.97 0.55
N ARG A 21 -0.14 -32.93 0.79
CA ARG A 21 -0.51 -34.33 0.99
C ARG A 21 -1.39 -34.52 2.23
N GLU A 22 -1.02 -33.90 3.33
CA GLU A 22 -1.78 -33.98 4.58
C GLU A 22 -3.20 -33.41 4.44
N LEU A 23 -3.33 -32.21 3.87
CA LEU A 23 -4.60 -31.50 3.83
C LEU A 23 -5.47 -31.95 2.65
N ILE A 24 -4.90 -32.07 1.44
CA ILE A 24 -5.68 -32.30 0.20
C ILE A 24 -5.92 -33.79 -0.03
N HIS A 25 -4.96 -34.66 0.32
CA HIS A 25 -5.10 -36.11 0.10
C HIS A 25 -5.50 -36.88 1.35
N GLY A 26 -5.70 -36.22 2.49
CA GLY A 26 -6.16 -36.85 3.74
C GLY A 26 -5.14 -37.83 4.35
N GLU A 27 -3.88 -37.75 3.99
CA GLU A 27 -2.81 -38.53 4.58
C GLU A 27 -2.58 -38.06 6.03
N ALA A 28 -3.10 -38.83 6.98
CA ALA A 28 -2.95 -38.54 8.40
C ALA A 28 -1.48 -38.69 8.83
N SER A 29 -0.67 -37.68 8.59
CA SER A 29 0.65 -37.56 9.20
C SER A 29 0.60 -36.51 10.30
N ARG A 30 0.89 -36.94 11.53
CA ARG A 30 1.05 -36.06 12.70
C ARG A 30 2.36 -35.24 12.62
N SER A 31 2.80 -34.88 11.43
CA SER A 31 4.10 -34.30 11.24
C SER A 31 4.02 -32.77 11.10
N ARG A 32 5.08 -32.11 11.49
CA ARG A 32 5.28 -30.66 11.58
C ARG A 32 5.24 -29.91 10.22
N GLY A 33 4.70 -30.51 9.15
CA GLY A 33 4.68 -29.92 7.80
C GLY A 33 3.76 -28.71 7.70
N SER A 34 2.54 -28.81 8.21
CA SER A 34 1.57 -27.71 8.20
C SER A 34 2.01 -26.48 9.03
N ALA A 35 2.82 -26.69 10.07
CA ALA A 35 3.35 -25.60 10.90
C ALA A 35 4.37 -24.69 10.17
N ARG A 36 4.80 -25.04 8.95
CA ARG A 36 5.76 -24.27 8.14
C ARG A 36 5.12 -23.57 6.95
N VAL A 37 3.82 -23.74 6.76
CA VAL A 37 3.02 -23.05 5.73
C VAL A 37 2.22 -21.94 6.41
N GLU A 38 2.15 -20.79 5.76
CA GLU A 38 1.42 -19.65 6.30
C GLU A 38 -0.06 -19.99 6.52
N PRO A 39 -0.66 -19.67 7.68
CA PRO A 39 -2.02 -20.09 8.04
C PRO A 39 -3.08 -19.66 7.02
N TRP A 40 -2.92 -18.52 6.38
CA TRP A 40 -3.83 -18.01 5.36
C TRP A 40 -3.80 -18.83 4.06
N ILE A 41 -2.67 -19.51 3.73
CA ILE A 41 -2.61 -20.46 2.60
C ILE A 41 -3.48 -21.68 2.93
N LEU A 42 -3.35 -22.24 4.14
CA LEU A 42 -4.12 -23.39 4.56
C LEU A 42 -5.62 -23.10 4.55
N ARG A 43 -6.03 -21.93 5.08
CA ARG A 43 -7.45 -21.50 5.02
C ARG A 43 -7.96 -21.36 3.60
N SER A 44 -7.14 -20.83 2.69
CA SER A 44 -7.54 -20.71 1.28
C SER A 44 -7.67 -22.08 0.61
N TRP A 45 -6.75 -23.02 0.89
CA TRP A 45 -6.88 -24.39 0.39
C TRP A 45 -8.14 -25.08 0.93
N GLU A 46 -8.46 -24.89 2.21
CA GLU A 46 -9.70 -25.41 2.82
C GLU A 46 -10.94 -24.87 2.08
N ARG A 47 -11.01 -23.56 1.85
CA ARG A 47 -12.13 -22.97 1.07
C ARG A 47 -12.23 -23.52 -0.35
N CYS A 48 -11.10 -23.74 -1.03
CA CYS A 48 -11.09 -24.34 -2.36
C CYS A 48 -11.66 -25.78 -2.33
N MET A 49 -11.27 -26.58 -1.33
CA MET A 49 -11.77 -27.95 -1.17
C MET A 49 -13.27 -27.98 -0.82
N GLU A 50 -13.71 -27.10 0.09
CA GLU A 50 -15.13 -26.96 0.45
C GLU A 50 -15.98 -26.55 -0.75
N ALA A 51 -15.40 -25.75 -1.67
CA ALA A 51 -16.04 -25.39 -2.96
C ALA A 51 -16.02 -26.54 -3.98
N GLY A 52 -15.44 -27.71 -3.65
CA GLY A 52 -15.37 -28.88 -4.52
C GLY A 52 -14.26 -28.83 -5.58
N CYS A 53 -13.31 -27.89 -5.46
CA CYS A 53 -12.19 -27.80 -6.39
C CYS A 53 -11.22 -28.98 -6.21
N GLN A 54 -10.58 -29.38 -7.32
CA GLN A 54 -9.54 -30.41 -7.32
C GLN A 54 -8.22 -29.83 -7.84
N PRO A 55 -7.06 -30.10 -7.22
CA PRO A 55 -5.79 -29.49 -7.59
C PRO A 55 -5.36 -29.71 -9.04
N GLN A 56 -5.78 -30.81 -9.65
CA GLN A 56 -5.45 -31.20 -11.03
C GLN A 56 -6.41 -30.58 -12.06
N GLN A 57 -7.43 -29.87 -11.61
CA GLN A 57 -8.39 -29.19 -12.50
C GLN A 57 -7.65 -28.13 -13.32
N ARG A 58 -7.93 -28.12 -14.63
CA ARG A 58 -7.41 -27.11 -15.53
C ARG A 58 -8.12 -25.78 -15.32
N ILE A 59 -7.32 -24.71 -15.26
CA ILE A 59 -7.82 -23.36 -15.08
C ILE A 59 -7.76 -22.59 -16.40
N THR A 60 -8.89 -21.99 -16.75
CA THR A 60 -8.98 -21.04 -17.87
C THR A 60 -9.14 -19.64 -17.32
N PHE A 61 -8.29 -18.73 -17.77
CA PHE A 61 -8.36 -17.31 -17.41
C PHE A 61 -9.35 -16.62 -18.33
N GLU A 62 -10.62 -16.69 -18.02
CA GLU A 62 -11.68 -16.15 -18.88
C GLU A 62 -12.03 -14.72 -18.47
N PRO A 63 -12.15 -13.80 -19.43
CA PRO A 63 -12.69 -12.48 -19.14
C PRO A 63 -14.21 -12.58 -18.91
N VAL A 64 -14.72 -11.75 -18.02
CA VAL A 64 -16.16 -11.55 -17.85
C VAL A 64 -16.81 -11.06 -19.16
N ALA A 65 -18.12 -11.15 -19.28
CA ALA A 65 -18.83 -10.71 -20.47
C ALA A 65 -18.49 -9.26 -20.87
N LYS A 66 -18.40 -8.96 -22.15
CA LYS A 66 -17.99 -7.62 -22.66
C LYS A 66 -18.83 -6.46 -22.10
N SER A 67 -20.11 -6.67 -21.80
CA SER A 67 -20.96 -5.69 -21.13
C SER A 67 -20.46 -5.42 -19.71
N ALA A 68 -20.17 -6.48 -18.95
CA ALA A 68 -19.66 -6.39 -17.59
C ALA A 68 -18.27 -5.71 -17.53
N VAL A 69 -17.40 -5.89 -18.53
CA VAL A 69 -16.10 -5.20 -18.60
C VAL A 69 -16.27 -3.68 -18.62
N ARG A 70 -17.27 -3.16 -19.34
CA ARG A 70 -17.54 -1.71 -19.37
C ARG A 70 -18.00 -1.20 -18.01
N ASP A 71 -18.91 -1.92 -17.36
CA ASP A 71 -19.43 -1.56 -16.04
C ASP A 71 -18.33 -1.62 -14.98
N VAL A 72 -17.45 -2.62 -15.04
CA VAL A 72 -16.26 -2.75 -14.18
C VAL A 72 -15.32 -1.57 -14.42
N ALA A 73 -15.01 -1.22 -15.66
CA ALA A 73 -14.13 -0.10 -15.99
C ALA A 73 -14.68 1.25 -15.48
N GLU A 74 -15.99 1.48 -15.62
CA GLU A 74 -16.66 2.69 -15.17
C GLU A 74 -16.63 2.80 -13.63
N ARG A 75 -17.01 1.75 -12.92
CA ARG A 75 -17.02 1.70 -11.45
C ARG A 75 -15.62 1.90 -10.87
N ASN A 76 -14.58 1.41 -11.54
CA ASN A 76 -13.20 1.44 -11.06
C ASN A 76 -12.37 2.60 -11.66
N ARG A 77 -12.99 3.56 -12.36
CA ARG A 77 -12.28 4.67 -13.00
C ARG A 77 -11.41 5.46 -12.01
N ALA A 78 -11.93 5.76 -10.82
CA ALA A 78 -11.18 6.49 -9.80
C ALA A 78 -9.98 5.68 -9.30
N LEU A 79 -10.16 4.38 -9.05
CA LEU A 79 -9.10 3.46 -8.63
C LEU A 79 -8.00 3.37 -9.69
N VAL A 80 -8.35 3.11 -10.95
CA VAL A 80 -7.40 3.02 -12.07
C VAL A 80 -6.64 4.34 -12.26
N SER A 81 -7.35 5.48 -12.20
CA SER A 81 -6.72 6.79 -12.31
C SER A 81 -5.71 7.07 -11.19
N ALA A 82 -6.03 6.70 -9.95
CA ALA A 82 -5.13 6.84 -8.81
C ALA A 82 -3.94 5.87 -8.86
N ALA A 83 -4.17 4.64 -9.35
CA ALA A 83 -3.16 3.59 -9.37
C ALA A 83 -2.15 3.74 -10.50
N ARG A 84 -2.55 4.24 -11.67
CA ARG A 84 -1.72 4.27 -12.88
C ARG A 84 -0.33 4.91 -12.68
N PRO A 85 -0.18 6.11 -12.09
CA PRO A 85 1.14 6.70 -11.86
C PRO A 85 2.01 5.89 -10.89
N VAL A 86 1.38 5.19 -9.92
CA VAL A 86 2.07 4.34 -8.97
C VAL A 86 2.55 3.07 -9.65
N ILE A 87 1.69 2.42 -10.47
CA ILE A 87 2.01 1.22 -11.25
C ILE A 87 3.16 1.52 -12.22
N GLU A 88 3.17 2.67 -12.89
CA GLU A 88 4.25 3.08 -13.79
C GLU A 88 5.60 3.21 -13.06
N ARG A 89 5.62 3.84 -11.87
CA ARG A 89 6.84 3.91 -11.04
C ARG A 89 7.29 2.54 -10.57
N LEU A 90 6.35 1.74 -10.09
CA LEU A 90 6.58 0.38 -9.61
C LEU A 90 7.15 -0.51 -10.73
N SER A 91 6.57 -0.46 -11.92
CA SER A 91 7.02 -1.24 -13.09
C SER A 91 8.45 -0.92 -13.48
N ARG A 92 8.87 0.35 -13.38
CA ARG A 92 10.28 0.73 -13.59
C ARG A 92 11.22 0.13 -12.53
N ALA A 93 10.76 0.02 -11.29
CA ALA A 93 11.56 -0.55 -10.21
C ALA A 93 11.75 -2.07 -10.33
N ILE A 94 10.79 -2.77 -10.95
CA ILE A 94 10.80 -4.23 -11.04
C ILE A 94 11.11 -4.75 -12.46
N VAL A 95 11.48 -3.89 -13.41
CA VAL A 95 11.65 -4.22 -14.83
C VAL A 95 12.54 -5.45 -15.09
N ASP A 96 13.63 -5.60 -14.32
CA ASP A 96 14.60 -6.69 -14.47
C ASP A 96 14.23 -7.96 -13.66
N THR A 97 13.06 -7.98 -13.01
CA THR A 97 12.70 -9.07 -12.09
C THR A 97 11.82 -10.14 -12.71
N ARG A 98 11.32 -9.95 -13.93
CA ARG A 98 10.26 -10.77 -14.58
C ARG A 98 8.91 -10.74 -13.85
N TYR A 99 8.71 -9.80 -12.94
CA TYR A 99 7.42 -9.50 -12.33
C TYR A 99 6.76 -8.32 -13.04
N PHE A 100 5.44 -8.30 -13.03
CA PHE A 100 4.63 -7.20 -13.53
C PHE A 100 3.45 -6.93 -12.57
N ALA A 101 2.89 -5.75 -12.63
CA ALA A 101 1.80 -5.35 -11.76
C ALA A 101 0.44 -5.71 -12.37
N VAL A 102 -0.47 -6.21 -11.55
CA VAL A 102 -1.88 -6.44 -11.87
C VAL A 102 -2.72 -5.71 -10.84
N LEU A 103 -3.70 -4.94 -11.29
CA LEU A 103 -4.67 -4.26 -10.44
C LEU A 103 -6.03 -4.92 -10.63
N THR A 104 -6.67 -5.29 -9.53
CA THR A 104 -8.04 -5.83 -9.55
C THR A 104 -8.99 -4.96 -8.75
N ASP A 105 -10.28 -5.11 -8.99
CA ASP A 105 -11.32 -4.62 -8.09
C ASP A 105 -11.52 -5.56 -6.88
N ALA A 106 -12.51 -5.23 -6.05
CA ALA A 106 -12.83 -6.01 -4.84
C ALA A 106 -13.40 -7.41 -5.13
N ASP A 107 -13.88 -7.65 -6.34
CA ASP A 107 -14.36 -8.95 -6.79
C ASP A 107 -13.25 -9.82 -7.41
N GLY A 108 -12.02 -9.30 -7.51
CA GLY A 108 -10.88 -9.97 -8.12
C GLY A 108 -10.83 -9.86 -9.65
N ILE A 109 -11.63 -8.98 -10.25
CA ILE A 109 -11.61 -8.74 -11.68
C ILE A 109 -10.48 -7.77 -12.05
N VAL A 110 -9.67 -8.13 -13.03
CA VAL A 110 -8.56 -7.28 -13.50
C VAL A 110 -9.10 -5.98 -14.10
N VAL A 111 -8.65 -4.83 -13.59
CA VAL A 111 -9.07 -3.49 -14.04
C VAL A 111 -7.94 -2.68 -14.69
N ASP A 112 -6.68 -2.97 -14.37
CA ASP A 112 -5.51 -2.38 -15.03
C ASP A 112 -4.29 -3.31 -14.89
N VAL A 113 -3.32 -3.14 -15.79
CA VAL A 113 -2.10 -3.97 -15.84
C VAL A 113 -0.91 -3.09 -16.16
N GLY A 114 0.19 -3.31 -15.48
CA GLY A 114 1.49 -2.70 -15.81
C GLY A 114 2.12 -3.31 -17.07
N PRO A 115 3.22 -2.72 -17.56
CA PRO A 115 3.98 -3.29 -18.65
C PRO A 115 4.38 -4.73 -18.38
N LEU A 116 4.17 -5.60 -19.37
CA LEU A 116 4.55 -7.00 -19.29
C LEU A 116 6.04 -7.18 -19.66
N PRO A 117 6.71 -8.20 -19.10
CA PRO A 117 8.03 -8.57 -19.56
C PRO A 117 8.02 -8.92 -21.05
N ASP A 118 8.98 -8.36 -21.80
CA ASP A 118 9.13 -8.65 -23.21
C ASP A 118 9.50 -10.12 -23.43
N GLY A 119 8.91 -10.72 -24.47
CA GLY A 119 9.24 -12.10 -24.87
C GLY A 119 8.14 -12.81 -25.63
N THR A 120 8.53 -13.88 -26.30
CA THR A 120 7.65 -14.81 -27.01
C THR A 120 7.70 -16.22 -26.40
N ASP A 121 8.43 -16.38 -25.31
CA ASP A 121 8.59 -17.63 -24.60
C ASP A 121 7.30 -18.07 -23.89
N THR A 122 7.33 -19.27 -23.31
CA THR A 122 6.19 -19.85 -22.61
C THR A 122 5.78 -18.99 -21.42
N ALA A 123 6.75 -18.40 -20.68
CA ALA A 123 6.46 -17.53 -19.55
C ALA A 123 5.69 -16.28 -19.96
N SER A 124 6.08 -15.64 -21.07
CA SER A 124 5.37 -14.49 -21.64
C SER A 124 3.95 -14.83 -22.08
N ARG A 125 3.68 -16.08 -22.52
CA ARG A 125 2.32 -16.56 -22.81
C ARG A 125 1.48 -16.64 -21.55
N TYR A 126 2.01 -17.23 -20.48
CA TYR A 126 1.30 -17.29 -19.19
C TYR A 126 1.02 -15.90 -18.64
N ALA A 127 1.99 -14.97 -18.73
CA ALA A 127 1.78 -13.59 -18.33
C ALA A 127 0.60 -12.95 -19.09
N ARG A 128 0.56 -13.07 -20.42
CA ARG A 128 -0.53 -12.55 -21.26
C ARG A 128 -1.89 -13.16 -20.97
N ASN A 129 -1.95 -14.40 -20.47
CA ASN A 129 -3.22 -15.04 -20.13
C ASN A 129 -3.92 -14.36 -18.97
N ILE A 130 -3.21 -13.97 -17.93
CA ILE A 130 -3.78 -13.34 -16.74
C ILE A 130 -3.82 -11.81 -16.85
N ALA A 131 -2.93 -11.20 -17.61
CA ALA A 131 -2.75 -9.75 -17.72
C ALA A 131 -3.70 -9.13 -18.76
N ARG A 132 -4.99 -9.37 -18.64
CA ARG A 132 -6.03 -8.81 -19.50
C ARG A 132 -7.15 -8.22 -18.66
N VAL A 133 -7.50 -6.98 -18.93
CA VAL A 133 -8.64 -6.32 -18.26
C VAL A 133 -9.90 -7.16 -18.45
N GLY A 134 -10.63 -7.36 -17.37
CA GLY A 134 -11.84 -8.16 -17.30
C GLY A 134 -11.63 -9.64 -16.96
N VAL A 135 -10.40 -10.13 -16.83
CA VAL A 135 -10.14 -11.51 -16.36
C VAL A 135 -10.56 -11.64 -14.91
N ASP A 136 -11.28 -12.71 -14.60
CA ASP A 136 -11.68 -13.09 -13.25
C ASP A 136 -10.54 -13.86 -12.55
N LEU A 137 -9.97 -13.28 -11.53
CA LEU A 137 -8.92 -13.87 -10.69
C LEU A 137 -9.40 -14.11 -9.23
N SER A 138 -10.71 -14.19 -9.05
CA SER A 138 -11.31 -14.54 -7.76
C SER A 138 -10.94 -15.97 -7.32
N GLU A 139 -11.09 -16.26 -6.02
CA GLU A 139 -10.80 -17.60 -5.47
C GLU A 139 -11.66 -18.70 -6.13
N ARG A 140 -12.88 -18.35 -6.52
CA ARG A 140 -13.78 -19.28 -7.25
C ARG A 140 -13.26 -19.62 -8.64
N ALA A 141 -12.60 -18.67 -9.33
CA ALA A 141 -12.12 -18.85 -10.70
C ALA A 141 -10.75 -19.49 -10.76
N VAL A 142 -9.81 -19.06 -9.89
CA VAL A 142 -8.41 -19.46 -9.98
C VAL A 142 -7.86 -20.10 -8.69
N GLY A 143 -8.72 -20.34 -7.70
CA GLY A 143 -8.32 -20.90 -6.41
C GLY A 143 -7.41 -19.98 -5.62
N THR A 144 -6.56 -20.58 -4.79
CA THR A 144 -5.60 -19.86 -3.98
C THR A 144 -4.59 -19.12 -4.86
N SER A 145 -4.61 -17.81 -4.78
CA SER A 145 -3.68 -16.88 -5.42
C SER A 145 -3.41 -15.72 -4.47
N ALA A 146 -2.41 -14.86 -4.74
CA ALA A 146 -2.21 -13.66 -3.91
C ALA A 146 -3.43 -12.73 -3.99
N ILE A 147 -4.08 -12.65 -5.13
CA ILE A 147 -5.26 -11.80 -5.33
C ILE A 147 -6.41 -12.29 -4.45
N SER A 148 -6.83 -13.54 -4.62
CA SER A 148 -7.94 -14.10 -3.87
C SER A 148 -7.68 -14.11 -2.36
N THR A 149 -6.46 -14.45 -1.95
CA THR A 149 -6.11 -14.54 -0.55
C THR A 149 -6.00 -13.17 0.11
N ALA A 150 -5.38 -12.17 -0.54
CA ALA A 150 -5.32 -10.82 0.01
C ALA A 150 -6.71 -10.16 0.15
N LEU A 151 -7.61 -10.42 -0.79
CA LEU A 151 -9.01 -9.96 -0.71
C LEU A 151 -9.77 -10.63 0.42
N ALA A 152 -9.58 -11.94 0.63
CA ALA A 152 -10.25 -12.67 1.70
C ALA A 152 -9.71 -12.32 3.10
N GLU A 153 -8.40 -12.27 3.26
CA GLU A 153 -7.73 -12.02 4.54
C GLU A 153 -7.59 -10.52 4.86
N GLN A 154 -7.74 -9.65 3.86
CA GLN A 154 -7.51 -8.18 3.94
C GLN A 154 -6.11 -7.81 4.47
N GLU A 155 -5.14 -8.65 4.17
CA GLU A 155 -3.72 -8.48 4.52
C GLU A 155 -2.84 -8.66 3.30
N SER A 156 -1.61 -8.12 3.38
CA SER A 156 -0.63 -8.36 2.33
C SER A 156 -0.11 -9.78 2.40
N VAL A 157 -0.08 -10.44 1.27
CA VAL A 157 0.28 -11.86 1.14
C VAL A 157 1.39 -12.06 0.11
N TRP A 158 2.02 -13.21 0.17
CA TRP A 158 3.00 -13.63 -0.79
C TRP A 158 2.92 -15.14 -0.99
N LEU A 159 2.82 -15.58 -2.24
CA LEU A 159 2.74 -16.98 -2.65
C LEU A 159 3.79 -17.32 -3.70
N HIS A 160 4.32 -18.52 -3.61
CA HIS A 160 5.27 -19.03 -4.57
C HIS A 160 4.91 -20.45 -5.02
N ARG A 161 4.72 -20.62 -6.35
CA ARG A 161 4.53 -21.92 -7.00
C ARG A 161 3.49 -22.84 -6.32
N GLY A 162 3.93 -23.92 -5.68
CA GLY A 162 3.07 -24.93 -5.07
C GLY A 162 2.20 -24.46 -3.90
N GLU A 163 2.31 -23.22 -3.49
CA GLU A 163 1.38 -22.59 -2.54
C GLU A 163 0.04 -22.22 -3.20
N HIS A 164 -0.01 -22.08 -4.52
CA HIS A 164 -1.26 -21.99 -5.26
C HIS A 164 -2.02 -23.31 -5.19
N PHE A 165 -3.35 -23.27 -5.15
CA PHE A 165 -4.15 -24.49 -5.00
C PHE A 165 -4.06 -25.40 -6.25
N PHE A 166 -4.26 -24.83 -7.44
CA PHE A 166 -4.22 -25.60 -8.68
C PHE A 166 -2.79 -25.81 -9.19
N GLU A 167 -2.53 -26.99 -9.75
CA GLU A 167 -1.23 -27.31 -10.35
C GLU A 167 -0.93 -26.39 -11.56
N ASP A 168 -1.94 -26.06 -12.35
CA ASP A 168 -1.85 -25.15 -13.50
C ASP A 168 -1.34 -23.74 -13.09
N THR A 169 -1.65 -23.29 -11.88
CA THR A 169 -1.24 -21.98 -11.37
C THR A 169 0.10 -22.01 -10.65
N SER A 170 0.72 -23.17 -10.48
CA SER A 170 2.03 -23.34 -9.84
C SER A 170 3.20 -22.70 -10.59
N VAL A 171 2.99 -22.20 -11.80
CA VAL A 171 3.97 -21.45 -12.58
C VAL A 171 4.13 -20.00 -12.09
N TYR A 172 3.19 -19.52 -11.29
CA TYR A 172 3.16 -18.15 -10.80
C TYR A 172 3.82 -17.99 -9.44
N SER A 173 4.33 -16.81 -9.21
CA SER A 173 4.81 -16.32 -7.91
C SER A 173 4.25 -14.92 -7.75
N CYS A 174 3.52 -14.68 -6.68
CA CYS A 174 2.70 -13.49 -6.51
C CYS A 174 2.94 -12.83 -5.17
N ALA A 175 2.94 -11.50 -5.15
CA ALA A 175 3.00 -10.70 -3.94
C ALA A 175 1.92 -9.62 -4.00
N GLY A 176 0.94 -9.69 -3.14
CA GLY A 176 -0.24 -8.85 -3.21
C GLY A 176 -0.55 -8.07 -1.95
N ALA A 177 -1.17 -6.92 -2.13
CA ALA A 177 -1.64 -6.06 -1.06
C ALA A 177 -3.05 -5.55 -1.36
N PRO A 178 -4.00 -5.65 -0.40
CA PRO A 178 -5.33 -5.09 -0.55
C PRO A 178 -5.27 -3.57 -0.61
N LEU A 179 -6.24 -2.97 -1.28
CA LEU A 179 -6.42 -1.52 -1.42
C LEU A 179 -7.70 -1.12 -0.70
N PHE A 180 -7.57 -0.16 0.20
CA PHE A 180 -8.70 0.38 0.93
C PHE A 180 -9.09 1.76 0.41
N GLY A 181 -10.39 1.93 0.16
CA GLY A 181 -10.95 3.22 -0.20
C GLY A 181 -10.89 4.24 0.94
N PRO A 182 -11.19 5.51 0.65
CA PRO A 182 -11.22 6.57 1.67
C PRO A 182 -12.15 6.24 2.84
N GLN A 183 -13.21 5.47 2.63
CA GLN A 183 -14.17 5.04 3.65
C GLN A 183 -13.74 3.76 4.40
N GLY A 184 -12.56 3.20 4.09
CA GLY A 184 -12.00 2.02 4.77
C GLY A 184 -12.50 0.66 4.27
N ASN A 185 -13.36 0.61 3.25
CA ASN A 185 -13.75 -0.63 2.58
C ASN A 185 -12.65 -1.09 1.62
N CYS A 186 -12.46 -2.41 1.50
CA CYS A 186 -11.60 -2.95 0.46
C CYS A 186 -12.24 -2.69 -0.92
N ILE A 187 -11.49 -2.05 -1.82
CA ILE A 187 -11.93 -1.64 -3.15
C ILE A 187 -11.21 -2.37 -4.27
N GLY A 188 -10.21 -3.15 -3.93
CA GLY A 188 -9.42 -3.89 -4.90
C GLY A 188 -8.10 -4.36 -4.30
N MET A 189 -7.19 -4.71 -5.18
CA MET A 189 -5.90 -5.27 -4.79
C MET A 189 -4.84 -4.97 -5.83
N LEU A 190 -3.63 -4.70 -5.38
CA LEU A 190 -2.43 -4.60 -6.21
C LEU A 190 -1.60 -5.88 -6.06
N ASP A 191 -1.35 -6.56 -7.15
CA ASP A 191 -0.51 -7.75 -7.21
C ASP A 191 0.75 -7.54 -8.07
N LEU A 192 1.84 -8.15 -7.65
CA LEU A 192 3.07 -8.29 -8.40
C LEU A 192 3.21 -9.77 -8.76
N THR A 193 2.90 -10.10 -10.01
CA THR A 193 2.94 -11.46 -10.52
C THR A 193 4.20 -11.72 -11.33
N GLY A 194 4.91 -12.79 -11.01
CA GLY A 194 6.02 -13.33 -11.80
C GLY A 194 5.68 -14.70 -12.37
N VAL A 195 6.08 -14.96 -13.60
CA VAL A 195 5.88 -16.27 -14.25
C VAL A 195 7.24 -16.97 -14.38
N GLN A 196 7.33 -18.19 -13.80
CA GLN A 196 8.59 -18.92 -13.71
C GLN A 196 9.76 -18.04 -13.21
N ALA A 197 9.39 -17.07 -12.34
CA ALA A 197 10.31 -16.12 -11.77
C ALA A 197 11.01 -16.68 -10.52
N LEU A 198 12.11 -16.03 -10.14
CA LEU A 198 12.78 -16.29 -8.87
C LEU A 198 11.86 -15.86 -7.71
N GLU A 199 11.94 -16.61 -6.63
CA GLU A 199 11.29 -16.28 -5.37
C GLU A 199 11.79 -14.92 -4.84
N ARG A 200 10.85 -14.01 -4.56
CA ARG A 200 11.15 -12.62 -4.11
C ARG A 200 10.16 -12.18 -3.04
N PRO A 201 10.30 -12.68 -1.81
CA PRO A 201 9.39 -12.34 -0.70
C PRO A 201 9.38 -10.83 -0.37
N GLU A 202 10.47 -10.13 -0.67
CA GLU A 202 10.59 -8.68 -0.49
C GLU A 202 9.56 -7.89 -1.32
N LEU A 203 9.03 -8.46 -2.40
CA LEU A 203 7.99 -7.82 -3.22
C LEU A 203 6.67 -7.63 -2.45
N ARG A 204 6.39 -8.44 -1.42
CA ARG A 204 5.25 -8.22 -0.53
C ARG A 204 5.31 -6.82 0.11
N HIS A 205 6.50 -6.41 0.56
CA HIS A 205 6.68 -5.09 1.14
C HIS A 205 6.52 -3.98 0.09
N LEU A 206 7.06 -4.19 -1.10
CA LEU A 206 6.93 -3.25 -2.21
C LEU A 206 5.48 -3.09 -2.68
N ALA A 207 4.72 -4.18 -2.78
CA ALA A 207 3.29 -4.16 -3.06
C ALA A 207 2.51 -3.36 -1.99
N THR A 208 2.83 -3.60 -0.70
CA THR A 208 2.20 -2.88 0.43
C THR A 208 2.46 -1.38 0.38
N LEU A 209 3.70 -0.95 0.14
CA LEU A 209 4.04 0.47 0.02
C LEU A 209 3.35 1.11 -1.18
N SER A 210 3.30 0.41 -2.31
CA SER A 210 2.62 0.89 -3.51
C SER A 210 1.10 0.99 -3.31
N ALA A 211 0.49 0.01 -2.63
CA ALA A 211 -0.93 0.05 -2.26
C ALA A 211 -1.24 1.29 -1.39
N ARG A 212 -0.43 1.56 -0.38
CA ARG A 212 -0.57 2.77 0.46
C ARG A 212 -0.43 4.06 -0.34
N SER A 213 0.48 4.11 -1.32
CA SER A 213 0.61 5.27 -2.21
C SER A 213 -0.65 5.48 -3.06
N ILE A 214 -1.30 4.40 -3.54
CA ILE A 214 -2.57 4.48 -4.26
C ILE A 214 -3.69 4.98 -3.33
N GLU A 215 -3.80 4.43 -2.12
CA GLU A 215 -4.77 4.88 -1.11
C GLU A 215 -4.60 6.36 -0.77
N ASN A 216 -3.36 6.84 -0.64
CA ASN A 216 -3.08 8.26 -0.41
C ASN A 216 -3.60 9.14 -1.54
N VAL A 217 -3.41 8.73 -2.81
CA VAL A 217 -3.94 9.45 -3.97
C VAL A 217 -5.47 9.47 -3.94
N LEU A 218 -6.12 8.37 -3.59
CA LEU A 218 -7.58 8.30 -3.47
C LEU A 218 -8.10 9.28 -2.40
N VAL A 219 -7.49 9.30 -1.21
CA VAL A 219 -7.87 10.24 -0.13
C VAL A 219 -7.55 11.69 -0.50
N MET A 220 -6.46 11.94 -1.21
CA MET A 220 -6.13 13.29 -1.69
C MET A 220 -7.13 13.81 -2.73
N ASN A 221 -7.75 12.94 -3.49
CA ASN A 221 -8.80 13.28 -4.46
C ASN A 221 -10.21 13.35 -3.85
N GLU A 222 -10.37 12.96 -2.58
CA GLU A 222 -11.67 13.03 -1.91
C GLU A 222 -12.07 14.48 -1.69
N PRO A 223 -13.31 14.89 -2.08
CA PRO A 223 -13.83 16.22 -1.80
C PRO A 223 -13.97 16.44 -0.28
N CYS A 224 -13.42 17.53 0.22
CA CYS A 224 -13.53 17.87 1.64
C CYS A 224 -13.39 19.37 1.87
N GLU A 225 -13.87 19.86 3.00
CA GLU A 225 -13.68 21.26 3.43
C GLU A 225 -12.36 21.44 4.17
N LEU A 226 -11.93 20.42 4.89
CA LEU A 226 -10.69 20.42 5.65
C LEU A 226 -9.96 19.10 5.43
N ARG A 227 -8.68 19.19 5.07
CA ARG A 227 -7.76 18.05 5.01
C ARG A 227 -6.73 18.17 6.12
N LEU A 228 -6.56 17.10 6.89
CA LEU A 228 -5.57 17.02 7.95
C LEU A 228 -4.47 16.04 7.56
N HIS A 229 -3.24 16.50 7.63
CA HIS A 229 -2.04 15.69 7.54
C HIS A 229 -1.57 15.36 8.95
N LEU A 230 -1.55 14.09 9.30
CA LEU A 230 -1.24 13.60 10.65
C LEU A 230 0.15 12.98 10.67
N SER A 231 0.92 13.24 11.72
CA SER A 231 2.19 12.55 11.97
C SER A 231 2.44 12.39 13.47
N TRP A 232 3.25 11.42 13.85
CA TRP A 232 3.68 11.30 15.23
C TRP A 232 4.71 12.41 15.56
N PRO A 233 4.68 12.95 16.79
CA PRO A 233 5.67 13.93 17.22
C PRO A 233 7.11 13.38 17.08
N GLY A 234 7.98 14.17 16.45
CA GLY A 234 9.37 13.79 16.21
C GLY A 234 9.61 12.84 15.03
N CYS A 235 8.57 12.31 14.40
CA CYS A 235 8.70 11.56 13.15
C CYS A 235 8.48 12.50 11.98
N PRO A 236 9.51 12.76 11.13
CA PRO A 236 9.27 13.48 9.89
C PRO A 236 8.29 12.68 9.04
N GLY A 237 7.15 13.27 8.71
CA GLY A 237 6.15 12.65 7.86
C GLY A 237 6.76 12.26 6.50
N GLY A 238 6.59 11.01 6.12
CA GLY A 238 6.91 10.50 4.79
C GLY A 238 5.64 9.97 4.13
N GLU A 239 5.63 9.87 2.81
CA GLU A 239 4.45 9.48 2.02
C GLU A 239 3.78 8.18 2.53
N ALA A 240 4.55 7.24 3.08
CA ALA A 240 4.05 5.97 3.59
C ALA A 240 3.57 6.00 5.06
N THR A 241 3.94 7.04 5.82
CA THR A 241 3.68 7.13 7.27
C THR A 241 2.78 8.31 7.64
N GLU A 242 2.51 9.21 6.70
CA GLU A 242 1.63 10.36 6.90
C GLU A 242 0.17 9.92 6.91
N GLY A 243 -0.55 10.22 7.99
CA GLY A 243 -2.00 10.04 8.07
C GLY A 243 -2.70 11.14 7.29
N LEU A 244 -3.64 10.78 6.42
CA LEU A 244 -4.51 11.70 5.69
C LEU A 244 -5.94 11.53 6.17
N LEU A 245 -6.58 12.63 6.56
CA LEU A 245 -7.97 12.66 7.01
C LEU A 245 -8.71 13.77 6.28
N CYS A 246 -9.83 13.45 5.69
CA CYS A 246 -10.75 14.40 5.05
C CYS A 246 -11.96 14.64 5.93
N ILE A 247 -12.35 15.90 6.10
CA ILE A 247 -13.47 16.33 6.95
C ILE A 247 -14.38 17.22 6.11
N ASP A 248 -15.68 16.96 6.20
CA ASP A 248 -16.72 17.76 5.55
C ASP A 248 -17.05 19.04 6.33
N ALA A 249 -17.98 19.87 5.81
CA ALA A 249 -18.43 21.10 6.45
C ALA A 249 -19.14 20.87 7.81
N GLY A 250 -19.71 19.69 8.01
CA GLY A 250 -20.39 19.29 9.24
C GLY A 250 -19.45 18.71 10.31
N GLY A 251 -18.16 18.57 9.99
CA GLY A 251 -17.18 17.97 10.88
C GLY A 251 -17.12 16.45 10.84
N THR A 252 -17.81 15.83 9.88
CA THR A 252 -17.80 14.38 9.67
C THR A 252 -16.56 13.97 8.88
N VAL A 253 -15.95 12.86 9.25
CA VAL A 253 -14.83 12.29 8.50
C VAL A 253 -15.36 11.65 7.22
N SER A 254 -15.08 12.26 6.07
CA SER A 254 -15.48 11.75 4.75
C SER A 254 -14.48 10.73 4.17
N GLY A 255 -13.23 10.78 4.62
CA GLY A 255 -12.20 9.84 4.16
C GLY A 255 -10.95 9.83 5.01
N ALA A 256 -10.26 8.69 5.03
CA ALA A 256 -8.98 8.52 5.72
C ALA A 256 -8.12 7.44 5.03
N ASN A 257 -6.80 7.61 5.06
CA ASN A 257 -5.87 6.55 4.64
C ASN A 257 -5.59 5.57 5.79
N ALA A 258 -4.90 4.46 5.49
CA ALA A 258 -4.57 3.43 6.47
C ALA A 258 -3.73 3.98 7.64
N ALA A 259 -2.80 4.91 7.38
CA ALA A 259 -1.97 5.51 8.42
C ALA A 259 -2.78 6.36 9.40
N ALA A 260 -3.72 7.17 8.91
CA ALA A 260 -4.63 7.94 9.77
C ALA A 260 -5.51 7.02 10.63
N ARG A 261 -6.08 5.97 10.03
CA ARG A 261 -6.87 4.97 10.77
C ARG A 261 -6.06 4.32 11.89
N GLN A 262 -4.81 3.96 11.61
CA GLN A 262 -3.92 3.38 12.61
C GLN A 262 -3.58 4.36 13.73
N MET A 263 -3.26 5.62 13.42
CA MET A 263 -2.94 6.64 14.41
C MET A 263 -4.10 6.95 15.33
N LEU A 264 -5.32 6.95 14.79
CA LEU A 264 -6.53 7.31 15.54
C LEU A 264 -7.14 6.11 16.31
N HIS A 265 -6.60 4.90 16.13
CA HIS A 265 -7.08 3.65 16.76
C HIS A 265 -8.60 3.42 16.61
N GLN A 266 -9.18 4.01 15.58
CA GLN A 266 -10.59 3.84 15.27
C GLN A 266 -10.71 3.03 13.99
N PRO A 267 -11.33 1.84 14.02
CA PRO A 267 -11.92 1.33 12.81
C PRO A 267 -12.97 2.37 12.40
N LEU A 268 -12.75 3.04 11.28
CA LEU A 268 -13.79 3.86 10.66
C LEU A 268 -14.89 2.89 10.26
N ALA A 269 -15.76 2.57 11.21
CA ALA A 269 -16.76 1.54 11.06
C ALA A 269 -17.74 1.96 9.96
N ARG A 270 -18.05 1.02 9.08
CA ARG A 270 -18.94 1.21 7.93
C ARG A 270 -20.35 1.73 8.25
N SER A 271 -20.76 1.72 9.51
CA SER A 271 -22.12 2.12 9.90
C SER A 271 -22.27 3.61 10.24
N HIS A 272 -21.24 4.27 10.75
CA HIS A 272 -21.27 5.70 11.07
C HIS A 272 -19.88 6.31 10.87
N ALA A 273 -19.78 7.31 10.00
CA ALA A 273 -18.57 8.10 9.87
C ALA A 273 -18.35 8.91 11.16
N PRO A 274 -17.17 8.84 11.81
CA PRO A 274 -16.94 9.51 13.09
C PRO A 274 -16.94 11.03 12.90
N GLN A 275 -17.34 11.73 13.94
CA GLN A 275 -17.20 13.17 14.03
C GLN A 275 -15.76 13.52 14.44
N CYS A 276 -15.22 14.61 13.90
CA CYS A 276 -13.88 15.08 14.24
C CYS A 276 -13.70 15.28 15.75
N ASN A 277 -14.76 15.74 16.46
CA ASN A 277 -14.75 15.93 17.90
C ASN A 277 -14.68 14.61 18.69
N ASP A 278 -15.02 13.47 18.06
CA ASP A 278 -14.88 12.15 18.67
C ASP A 278 -13.43 11.63 18.57
N LEU A 279 -12.63 12.19 17.68
CA LEU A 279 -11.25 11.78 17.43
C LEU A 279 -10.26 12.65 18.21
N PHE A 280 -10.47 13.96 18.22
CA PHE A 280 -9.55 14.94 18.77
C PHE A 280 -10.12 15.61 20.01
N ALA A 281 -9.33 15.70 21.08
CA ALA A 281 -9.68 16.47 22.27
C ALA A 281 -9.43 17.99 22.04
N LEU A 282 -9.92 18.50 20.91
CA LEU A 282 -9.77 19.88 20.46
C LEU A 282 -11.03 20.27 19.66
N PRO A 283 -11.58 21.48 19.87
CA PRO A 283 -12.71 21.95 19.06
C PRO A 283 -12.37 22.04 17.57
N LEU A 284 -13.24 21.49 16.71
CA LEU A 284 -13.09 21.49 15.25
C LEU A 284 -12.82 22.91 14.69
N ALA A 285 -13.45 23.93 15.26
CA ALA A 285 -13.25 25.34 14.85
C ALA A 285 -11.77 25.75 14.89
N MET A 286 -10.99 25.26 15.84
CA MET A 286 -9.57 25.57 15.94
C MET A 286 -8.75 25.01 14.75
N LEU A 287 -9.13 23.84 14.25
CA LEU A 287 -8.49 23.24 13.06
C LEU A 287 -8.82 24.03 11.79
N PHE A 288 -10.08 24.48 11.66
CA PHE A 288 -10.48 25.37 10.56
C PHE A 288 -9.79 26.74 10.63
N ASP A 289 -9.63 27.30 11.84
CA ASP A 289 -8.94 28.57 12.03
C ASP A 289 -7.45 28.46 11.71
N ALA A 290 -6.82 27.37 12.12
CA ALA A 290 -5.44 27.10 11.78
C ALA A 290 -5.23 26.91 10.26
N ALA A 291 -6.15 26.21 9.59
CA ALA A 291 -6.11 26.08 8.13
C ALA A 291 -6.31 27.43 7.42
N ARG A 292 -7.11 28.34 8.00
CA ARG A 292 -7.31 29.71 7.48
C ARG A 292 -6.07 30.58 7.65
N ARG A 293 -5.38 30.46 8.79
CA ARG A 293 -4.15 31.21 9.06
C ARG A 293 -2.93 30.66 8.34
N GLY A 294 -3.00 29.44 7.80
CA GLY A 294 -1.87 28.73 7.20
C GLY A 294 -0.85 28.26 8.25
N ASP A 295 -1.30 27.97 9.47
CA ASP A 295 -0.45 27.46 10.54
C ASP A 295 0.25 26.19 10.08
N ALA A 296 1.56 26.10 10.28
CA ALA A 296 2.36 25.03 9.67
C ALA A 296 2.06 23.65 10.30
N VAL A 297 2.04 23.56 11.63
CA VAL A 297 1.78 22.30 12.38
C VAL A 297 1.21 22.63 13.75
N LEU A 298 0.19 21.90 14.17
CA LEU A 298 -0.39 21.95 15.51
C LEU A 298 -0.12 20.63 16.23
N GLU A 299 0.13 20.67 17.51
CA GLU A 299 0.14 19.49 18.36
C GLU A 299 -1.27 19.29 18.95
N VAL A 300 -1.94 18.21 18.54
CA VAL A 300 -3.35 17.97 18.87
C VAL A 300 -3.46 16.74 19.76
N PRO A 301 -4.11 16.85 20.94
CA PRO A 301 -4.37 15.70 21.80
C PRO A 301 -5.50 14.83 21.24
N LEU A 302 -5.31 13.51 21.34
CA LEU A 302 -6.35 12.51 21.11
C LEU A 302 -7.04 12.16 22.43
N TRP A 303 -8.26 11.65 22.37
CA TRP A 303 -8.96 11.16 23.56
C TRP A 303 -8.27 9.99 24.26
N SER A 304 -7.37 9.28 23.55
CA SER A 304 -6.50 8.26 24.14
C SER A 304 -5.41 8.81 25.06
N GLY A 305 -5.22 10.13 25.11
CA GLY A 305 -4.11 10.79 25.81
C GLY A 305 -2.82 10.92 24.98
N LEU A 306 -2.75 10.28 23.81
CA LEU A 306 -1.66 10.47 22.88
C LEU A 306 -1.78 11.84 22.19
N ARG A 307 -0.68 12.29 21.58
CA ARG A 307 -0.66 13.52 20.80
C ARG A 307 -0.18 13.23 19.38
N VAL A 308 -0.78 13.92 18.43
CA VAL A 308 -0.38 13.88 17.02
C VAL A 308 -0.04 15.29 16.55
N GLN A 309 0.89 15.39 15.62
CA GLN A 309 1.12 16.61 14.87
C GLN A 309 0.13 16.67 13.73
N VAL A 310 -0.58 17.76 13.60
CA VAL A 310 -1.61 17.97 12.59
C VAL A 310 -1.25 19.21 11.78
N ARG A 311 -1.18 19.05 10.45
CA ARG A 311 -1.08 20.14 9.51
C ARG A 311 -2.42 20.27 8.79
N PRO A 312 -3.28 21.24 9.19
CA PRO A 312 -4.56 21.44 8.57
C PRO A 312 -4.41 22.22 7.25
N GLN A 313 -5.15 21.80 6.25
CA GLN A 313 -5.21 22.47 4.95
C GLN A 313 -6.68 22.63 4.54
N ARG A 314 -7.04 23.75 3.93
CA ARG A 314 -8.36 23.89 3.32
C ARG A 314 -8.49 22.86 2.21
N GLY A 315 -9.59 22.11 2.25
CA GLY A 315 -9.96 21.22 1.17
C GLY A 315 -10.34 22.04 -0.09
N GLY A 316 -10.14 21.45 -1.25
CA GLY A 316 -10.63 21.95 -2.52
C GLY A 316 -11.54 20.92 -3.15
N LYS A 317 -12.39 21.32 -4.09
CA LYS A 317 -13.04 20.38 -5.01
C LYS A 317 -11.89 19.63 -5.70
N GLY A 318 -11.82 18.32 -5.54
CA GLY A 318 -10.74 17.50 -6.03
C GLY A 318 -10.33 17.87 -7.46
N SER A 319 -9.16 18.46 -7.62
CA SER A 319 -8.52 18.54 -8.93
C SER A 319 -7.84 17.21 -9.17
N PRO A 320 -8.16 16.50 -10.25
CA PRO A 320 -7.47 15.26 -10.57
C PRO A 320 -6.00 15.57 -10.85
N GLY A 321 -5.12 14.99 -10.03
CA GLY A 321 -3.76 14.71 -10.43
C GLY A 321 -2.72 15.81 -10.33
N ALA A 322 -2.52 16.39 -9.17
CA ALA A 322 -1.18 16.83 -8.80
C ALA A 322 -0.71 15.92 -7.67
N LEU A 323 0.01 14.86 -8.02
CA LEU A 323 0.94 14.25 -7.07
C LEU A 323 1.78 15.38 -6.52
N PRO A 324 1.93 15.54 -5.19
CA PRO A 324 2.90 16.47 -4.67
C PRO A 324 4.25 16.01 -5.20
N GLU A 325 4.76 16.65 -6.23
CA GLU A 325 6.18 16.69 -6.57
C GLU A 325 6.92 17.49 -5.51
N ALA A 326 6.75 17.14 -4.28
CA ALA A 326 7.60 17.57 -3.22
C ALA A 326 8.54 16.41 -2.88
N ARG A 327 9.43 16.08 -3.80
CA ARG A 327 10.77 15.70 -3.35
C ARG A 327 11.23 16.88 -2.51
N PRO A 328 11.34 16.76 -1.18
CA PRO A 328 11.86 17.85 -0.39
C PRO A 328 13.19 18.20 -1.03
N ARG A 329 13.37 19.46 -1.43
CA ARG A 329 14.62 19.86 -2.05
C ARG A 329 15.72 19.45 -1.11
N LEU A 330 16.81 18.89 -1.60
CA LEU A 330 17.92 18.40 -0.77
C LEU A 330 18.31 19.43 0.32
N ARG A 331 18.13 20.73 0.00
CA ARG A 331 18.31 21.85 0.94
C ARG A 331 17.33 21.83 2.11
N ASP A 332 16.09 21.39 1.91
CA ASP A 332 15.06 21.40 2.95
C ASP A 332 15.24 20.21 3.89
N VAL A 333 15.64 19.04 3.33
CA VAL A 333 16.04 17.86 4.12
C VAL A 333 17.29 18.14 4.93
N GLU A 334 18.30 18.78 4.33
CA GLU A 334 19.54 19.17 5.01
C GLU A 334 19.24 20.16 6.15
N ALA A 335 18.40 21.17 5.90
CA ALA A 335 18.02 22.15 6.92
C ALA A 335 17.19 21.51 8.06
N ALA A 336 16.35 20.52 7.76
CA ALA A 336 15.59 19.78 8.77
C ALA A 336 16.50 18.90 9.64
N LEU A 337 17.47 18.20 9.04
CA LEU A 337 18.46 17.39 9.76
C LEU A 337 19.33 18.26 10.68
N ILE A 338 19.76 19.42 10.21
CA ILE A 338 20.56 20.37 11.02
C ILE A 338 19.73 20.91 12.19
N ARG A 339 18.48 21.31 11.97
CA ARG A 339 17.58 21.78 13.05
C ARG A 339 17.38 20.68 14.09
N LYS A 340 17.11 19.45 13.64
CA LYS A 340 16.95 18.32 14.55
C LYS A 340 18.18 18.08 15.39
N ALA A 341 19.38 18.01 14.79
CA ALA A 341 20.62 17.79 15.52
C ALA A 341 20.90 18.90 16.56
N VAL A 342 20.57 20.15 16.26
CA VAL A 342 20.71 21.25 17.23
C VAL A 342 19.69 21.14 18.37
N THR A 343 18.45 20.69 18.07
CA THR A 343 17.44 20.43 19.11
C THR A 343 17.85 19.27 20.01
N ASP A 344 18.31 18.16 19.42
CA ASP A 344 18.78 16.97 20.14
C ASP A 344 19.99 17.29 21.04
N ALA A 345 20.86 18.17 20.57
CA ALA A 345 21.99 18.72 21.33
C ALA A 345 21.61 19.88 22.29
N ARG A 346 20.31 20.07 22.57
CA ARG A 346 19.77 21.12 23.45
C ARG A 346 20.33 22.53 23.15
N GLY A 347 20.47 22.85 21.87
CA GLY A 347 21.01 24.13 21.41
C GLY A 347 22.53 24.19 21.27
N ASN A 348 23.26 23.14 21.63
CA ASN A 348 24.71 23.08 21.50
C ASN A 348 25.16 22.86 20.07
N VAL A 349 25.37 23.95 19.33
CA VAL A 349 25.76 23.93 17.91
C VAL A 349 27.08 23.20 17.67
N ALA A 350 28.01 23.21 18.65
CA ALA A 350 29.28 22.51 18.50
C ALA A 350 29.13 20.99 18.54
N GLU A 351 28.22 20.49 19.34
CA GLU A 351 27.87 19.08 19.44
C GLU A 351 27.07 18.62 18.24
N ALA A 352 26.06 19.40 17.82
CA ALA A 352 25.29 19.15 16.60
C ALA A 352 26.19 19.08 15.36
N ALA A 353 27.16 20.01 15.23
CA ALA A 353 28.12 20.01 14.13
C ALA A 353 29.00 18.76 14.12
N ARG A 354 29.40 18.27 15.29
CA ARG A 354 30.20 17.05 15.46
C ARG A 354 29.39 15.81 15.08
N THR A 355 28.14 15.72 15.54
CA THR A 355 27.23 14.62 15.23
C THR A 355 26.94 14.51 13.75
N LEU A 356 26.79 15.64 13.04
CA LEU A 356 26.54 15.71 11.62
C LEU A 356 27.78 15.64 10.72
N GLY A 357 28.98 15.64 11.30
CA GLY A 357 30.25 15.66 10.53
C GLY A 357 30.46 16.94 9.70
N ILE A 358 29.88 18.09 10.10
CA ILE A 358 29.97 19.36 9.37
C ILE A 358 30.57 20.48 10.28
N SER A 359 31.01 21.57 9.65
CA SER A 359 31.54 22.70 10.42
C SER A 359 30.47 23.51 11.17
N ARG A 360 30.80 24.10 12.30
CA ARG A 360 29.90 25.01 13.04
C ARG A 360 29.41 26.16 12.15
N ALA A 361 30.27 26.70 11.28
CA ALA A 361 29.95 27.76 10.35
C ALA A 361 28.84 27.29 9.34
N THR A 362 28.88 26.04 8.93
CA THR A 362 27.84 25.46 8.07
C THR A 362 26.49 25.37 8.79
N VAL A 363 26.49 24.95 10.08
CA VAL A 363 25.27 24.91 10.89
C VAL A 363 24.65 26.30 11.01
N TYR A 364 25.46 27.32 11.41
CA TYR A 364 24.98 28.70 11.53
C TYR A 364 24.46 29.26 10.20
N ARG A 365 25.17 29.08 9.10
CA ARG A 365 24.78 29.58 7.79
C ARG A 365 23.45 28.97 7.32
N LYS A 366 23.19 27.72 7.64
CA LYS A 366 21.96 27.02 7.24
C LYS A 366 20.77 27.34 8.15
N LEU A 367 20.99 27.57 9.44
CA LEU A 367 19.95 28.00 10.38
C LEU A 367 19.49 29.43 10.14
N TRP A 368 20.38 30.32 9.78
CA TRP A 368 20.06 31.76 9.63
C TRP A 368 19.52 32.14 8.26
N ARG A 369 19.85 31.43 7.20
CA ARG A 369 19.20 31.67 5.87
C ARG A 369 17.69 31.40 5.87
N GLY A 370 17.16 30.70 6.84
CA GLY A 370 15.71 30.52 7.02
C GLY A 370 15.00 31.70 7.71
N ARG A 371 15.73 32.63 8.31
CA ARG A 371 15.17 33.82 9.00
C ARG A 371 15.14 35.08 8.13
N ALA A 372 15.90 35.12 7.05
CA ALA A 372 16.06 36.34 6.24
C ALA A 372 14.99 36.53 5.14
N SER A 373 13.95 35.70 5.08
CA SER A 373 12.85 35.84 4.09
C SER A 373 11.53 36.37 4.67
N THR A 374 11.51 36.85 5.94
CA THR A 374 10.29 37.35 6.58
C THR A 374 10.35 38.83 7.02
N ASP A 375 11.44 39.58 6.72
CA ASP A 375 11.48 41.01 7.00
C ASP A 375 11.93 41.78 5.78
N THR A 376 10.95 42.25 5.00
CA THR A 376 11.07 43.51 4.23
C THR A 376 9.73 44.25 4.33
N PRO A 377 9.65 45.31 5.12
CA PRO A 377 8.51 46.22 5.05
C PRO A 377 8.71 47.17 3.86
N GLY A 378 7.69 47.25 3.01
CA GLY A 378 7.57 48.20 1.93
C GLY A 378 6.13 48.29 1.48
#